data_a47a48efc03426589f8c342e2fed8d36
#
_entry.id   a47a48efc03426589f8c342e2fed8d36
#
_cell.length_a   1.000
_cell.length_b   1.000
_cell.length_c   1.000
_cell.angle_alpha   90.00
_cell.angle_beta   90.00
_cell.angle_gamma   90.00
#
_symmetry.space_group_name_H-M   'P 1'
#
loop_
_entity.id
_entity.type
_entity.pdbx_description
1 polymer ?
#
loop_
_entity_poly.entity_id
_entity_poly.type
_entity_poly.pdbx_seq_one_letter_code
_entity_poly.pdbx_strand_id
1 'polypeptide(L)'
;MKAIILAAGIGSRLGSSNPKPLTKLKNGDSILGRQVTFLSEYLGVNNIIIIVGYKKDLIMESFPNLLYVYNNFYDTTNTSKSLLAGLYKIENEDVLWLNGDVVFEMELLPQIIQSPKSCMAVNSNSVGEEEIKYNVFDDGNIRYVSKTVYPALGEAVGINKIIAADLHQFKSNLEKCNNQDYFEKALELSIQDGMNIMPIDINKYLCMEIDFLDDLKQINKQL
;
A
#
# COMPACT_ATOMS: atom_id res chain seq x y z
N MET A 1 -7.44 14.99 1.62
CA MET A 1 -6.92 13.59 1.59
C MET A 1 -5.42 13.60 1.37
N LYS A 2 -4.67 12.80 2.08
CA LYS A 2 -3.24 12.57 1.88
C LYS A 2 -3.00 11.17 1.30
N ALA A 3 -1.93 11.01 0.53
CA ALA A 3 -1.44 9.70 0.10
C ALA A 3 -0.11 9.37 0.79
N ILE A 4 0.07 8.10 1.19
CA ILE A 4 1.33 7.58 1.72
C ILE A 4 1.83 6.48 0.79
N ILE A 5 3.11 6.54 0.39
CA ILE A 5 3.77 5.44 -0.32
C ILE A 5 4.80 4.80 0.61
N LEU A 6 4.69 3.50 0.84
CA LEU A 6 5.58 2.73 1.70
C LEU A 6 6.82 2.27 0.92
N ALA A 7 7.90 3.00 1.04
CA ALA A 7 9.13 2.80 0.28
C ALA A 7 10.37 2.61 1.19
N ALA A 8 10.17 2.16 2.44
CA ALA A 8 11.25 2.03 3.41
C ALA A 8 12.02 0.71 3.34
N GLY A 9 11.44 -0.33 2.72
CA GLY A 9 11.96 -1.69 2.70
C GLY A 9 13.26 -1.88 1.93
N ILE A 10 14.02 -2.93 2.28
CA ILE A 10 15.29 -3.30 1.62
C ILE A 10 15.05 -3.85 0.20
N GLY A 11 13.98 -4.60 -0.02
CA GLY A 11 13.60 -5.12 -1.34
C GLY A 11 14.63 -6.08 -1.97
N SER A 12 15.26 -6.95 -1.17
CA SER A 12 16.41 -7.77 -1.57
C SER A 12 16.12 -8.83 -2.66
N ARG A 13 14.86 -9.23 -2.85
CA ARG A 13 14.46 -10.33 -3.76
C ARG A 13 14.68 -10.02 -5.25
N LEU A 14 14.65 -8.75 -5.65
CA LEU A 14 14.93 -8.34 -7.04
C LEU A 14 16.42 -8.36 -7.41
N GLY A 15 17.31 -8.62 -6.45
CA GLY A 15 18.77 -8.66 -6.70
C GLY A 15 19.37 -7.31 -7.11
N SER A 16 18.62 -6.23 -7.09
CA SER A 16 19.10 -4.89 -7.39
C SER A 16 19.79 -4.25 -6.21
N SER A 17 20.86 -3.49 -6.47
CA SER A 17 21.49 -2.64 -5.46
C SER A 17 20.67 -1.39 -5.13
N ASN A 18 19.71 -1.04 -5.97
CA ASN A 18 18.83 0.14 -5.78
C ASN A 18 17.58 -0.22 -4.97
N PRO A 19 16.98 0.75 -4.26
CA PRO A 19 15.68 0.56 -3.63
C PRO A 19 14.64 0.02 -4.64
N LYS A 20 13.86 -0.98 -4.24
CA LYS A 20 12.85 -1.62 -5.08
C LYS A 20 11.90 -0.61 -5.77
N PRO A 21 11.41 0.46 -5.08
CA PRO A 21 10.57 1.49 -5.71
C PRO A 21 11.23 2.23 -6.88
N LEU A 22 12.56 2.25 -6.97
CA LEU A 22 13.30 2.85 -8.08
C LEU A 22 13.54 1.90 -9.26
N THR A 23 13.01 0.66 -9.22
CA THR A 23 13.09 -0.29 -10.32
C THR A 23 12.46 0.30 -11.57
N LYS A 24 13.18 0.25 -12.69
CA LYS A 24 12.73 0.80 -13.98
C LYS A 24 11.76 -0.15 -14.68
N LEU A 25 10.68 0.41 -15.16
CA LEU A 25 9.71 -0.22 -16.04
C LEU A 25 10.13 -0.03 -17.52
N LYS A 26 9.48 -0.77 -18.43
CA LYS A 26 9.78 -0.74 -19.88
C LYS A 26 9.72 0.66 -20.49
N ASN A 27 8.83 1.51 -20.02
CA ASN A 27 8.67 2.89 -20.50
C ASN A 27 9.72 3.87 -19.94
N GLY A 28 10.66 3.40 -19.10
CA GLY A 28 11.71 4.21 -18.49
C GLY A 28 11.36 4.84 -17.15
N ASP A 29 10.09 4.83 -16.74
CA ASP A 29 9.69 5.27 -15.42
C ASP A 29 10.16 4.30 -14.33
N SER A 30 10.33 4.79 -13.10
CA SER A 30 10.41 3.89 -11.95
C SER A 30 9.01 3.55 -11.44
N ILE A 31 8.89 2.46 -10.67
CA ILE A 31 7.62 2.12 -10.01
C ILE A 31 7.12 3.32 -9.21
N LEU A 32 7.97 3.90 -8.36
CA LEU A 32 7.65 5.08 -7.55
C LEU A 32 7.30 6.30 -8.42
N GLY A 33 8.04 6.53 -9.53
CA GLY A 33 7.75 7.63 -10.44
C GLY A 33 6.35 7.55 -11.03
N ARG A 34 5.95 6.35 -11.46
CA ARG A 34 4.60 6.07 -11.95
C ARG A 34 3.53 6.32 -10.87
N GLN A 35 3.75 5.81 -9.64
CA GLN A 35 2.85 6.02 -8.51
C GLN A 35 2.69 7.51 -8.17
N VAL A 36 3.81 8.25 -8.10
CA VAL A 36 3.81 9.69 -7.82
C VAL A 36 3.07 10.46 -8.91
N THR A 37 3.31 10.15 -10.17
CA THR A 37 2.62 10.79 -11.31
C THR A 37 1.11 10.61 -11.19
N PHE A 38 0.64 9.38 -11.00
CA PHE A 38 -0.78 9.07 -10.90
C PHE A 38 -1.45 9.71 -9.68
N LEU A 39 -0.82 9.63 -8.53
CA LEU A 39 -1.36 10.25 -7.30
C LEU A 39 -1.36 11.78 -7.40
N SER A 40 -0.36 12.38 -8.04
CA SER A 40 -0.27 13.84 -8.20
C SER A 40 -1.42 14.40 -9.03
N GLU A 41 -1.89 13.65 -10.01
CA GLU A 41 -3.00 14.04 -10.88
C GLU A 41 -4.32 14.18 -10.12
N TYR A 42 -4.57 13.27 -9.16
CA TYR A 42 -5.81 13.29 -8.37
C TYR A 42 -5.71 14.11 -7.08
N LEU A 43 -4.57 14.12 -6.44
CA LEU A 43 -4.42 14.67 -5.09
C LEU A 43 -3.52 15.92 -5.03
N GLY A 44 -2.69 16.14 -6.05
CA GLY A 44 -1.63 17.15 -6.05
C GLY A 44 -0.38 16.67 -5.28
N VAL A 45 0.80 17.04 -5.78
CA VAL A 45 2.12 16.60 -5.27
C VAL A 45 2.33 16.88 -3.77
N ASN A 46 1.81 17.99 -3.26
CA ASN A 46 1.93 18.39 -1.85
C ASN A 46 1.12 17.52 -0.87
N ASN A 47 0.32 16.60 -1.40
CA ASN A 47 -0.47 15.67 -0.60
C ASN A 47 0.11 14.24 -0.60
N ILE A 48 1.31 14.05 -1.15
CA ILE A 48 2.00 12.76 -1.22
C ILE A 48 3.14 12.74 -0.21
N ILE A 49 3.15 11.72 0.65
CA ILE A 49 4.19 11.48 1.66
C ILE A 49 4.85 10.14 1.34
N ILE A 50 6.16 10.12 1.20
CA ILE A 50 6.93 8.89 0.99
C ILE A 50 7.56 8.47 2.31
N ILE A 51 7.28 7.23 2.74
CA ILE A 51 7.99 6.64 3.88
C ILE A 51 9.26 6.00 3.35
N VAL A 52 10.39 6.54 3.76
CA VAL A 52 11.71 6.10 3.30
C VAL A 52 12.50 5.40 4.41
N GLY A 53 13.41 4.53 4.04
CA GLY A 53 14.28 3.78 4.94
C GLY A 53 15.60 3.43 4.26
N TYR A 54 15.67 2.22 3.70
CA TYR A 54 16.86 1.74 2.98
C TYR A 54 17.21 2.66 1.82
N LYS A 55 18.48 3.10 1.78
CA LYS A 55 19.01 4.02 0.74
C LYS A 55 18.08 5.20 0.43
N LYS A 56 17.51 5.79 1.49
CA LYS A 56 16.57 6.92 1.38
C LYS A 56 17.10 8.05 0.48
N ASP A 57 18.40 8.29 0.51
CA ASP A 57 19.01 9.39 -0.23
C ASP A 57 18.79 9.26 -1.75
N LEU A 58 18.85 8.03 -2.31
CA LEU A 58 18.57 7.78 -3.72
C LEU A 58 17.12 8.10 -4.11
N ILE A 59 16.16 7.82 -3.19
CA ILE A 59 14.75 8.15 -3.42
C ILE A 59 14.57 9.66 -3.34
N MET A 60 15.12 10.31 -2.32
CA MET A 60 15.00 11.76 -2.09
C MET A 60 15.65 12.58 -3.21
N GLU A 61 16.80 12.15 -3.72
CA GLU A 61 17.47 12.77 -4.87
C GLU A 61 16.66 12.63 -6.16
N SER A 62 16.00 11.47 -6.34
CA SER A 62 15.17 11.21 -7.52
C SER A 62 13.87 12.04 -7.53
N PHE A 63 13.36 12.42 -6.37
CA PHE A 63 12.07 13.14 -6.20
C PHE A 63 12.17 14.29 -5.19
N PRO A 64 13.01 15.31 -5.40
CA PRO A 64 13.36 16.31 -4.37
C PRO A 64 12.20 17.18 -3.87
N ASN A 65 11.08 17.20 -4.59
CA ASN A 65 9.92 18.07 -4.28
C ASN A 65 8.81 17.36 -3.50
N LEU A 66 9.03 16.12 -3.01
CA LEU A 66 8.04 15.38 -2.24
C LEU A 66 8.22 15.54 -0.72
N LEU A 67 7.20 15.17 0.03
CA LEU A 67 7.27 15.09 1.48
C LEU A 67 7.79 13.71 1.92
N TYR A 68 8.67 13.69 2.91
CA TYR A 68 9.32 12.46 3.38
C TYR A 68 9.12 12.25 4.87
N VAL A 69 8.92 11.00 5.26
CA VAL A 69 9.03 10.53 6.64
C VAL A 69 10.04 9.38 6.68
N TYR A 70 11.08 9.54 7.48
CA TYR A 70 12.13 8.52 7.62
C TYR A 70 11.75 7.52 8.72
N ASN A 71 11.59 6.24 8.37
CA ASN A 71 11.56 5.16 9.32
C ASN A 71 13.00 4.74 9.63
N ASN A 72 13.56 5.24 10.71
CA ASN A 72 14.93 4.93 11.13
C ASN A 72 15.13 3.49 11.66
N PHE A 73 14.03 2.76 11.86
CA PHE A 73 14.03 1.35 12.26
C PHE A 73 13.58 0.42 11.12
N TYR A 74 13.74 0.84 9.87
CA TYR A 74 13.27 0.12 8.68
C TYR A 74 13.85 -1.30 8.57
N ASP A 75 15.02 -1.57 9.14
CA ASP A 75 15.72 -2.86 9.14
C ASP A 75 15.23 -3.81 10.24
N THR A 76 14.54 -3.29 11.26
CA THR A 76 14.03 -4.03 12.40
C THR A 76 12.51 -3.95 12.56
N THR A 77 11.84 -3.25 11.65
CA THR A 77 10.37 -3.10 11.66
C THR A 77 9.78 -3.39 10.27
N ASN A 78 8.48 -3.62 10.23
CA ASN A 78 7.76 -3.89 9.00
C ASN A 78 6.77 -2.75 8.64
N THR A 79 5.90 -2.99 7.66
CA THR A 79 5.00 -1.98 7.08
C THR A 79 4.05 -1.33 8.06
N SER A 80 3.64 -2.02 9.15
CA SER A 80 2.82 -1.42 10.22
C SER A 80 3.49 -0.21 10.85
N LYS A 81 4.77 -0.31 11.18
CA LYS A 81 5.52 0.79 11.83
C LYS A 81 5.91 1.89 10.84
N SER A 82 6.18 1.51 9.58
CA SER A 82 6.39 2.48 8.50
C SER A 82 5.13 3.31 8.25
N LEU A 83 3.97 2.68 8.14
CA LEU A 83 2.70 3.38 7.95
C LEU A 83 2.36 4.28 9.14
N LEU A 84 2.51 3.78 10.37
CA LEU A 84 2.27 4.55 11.60
C LEU A 84 3.10 5.83 11.64
N ALA A 85 4.38 5.76 11.27
CA ALA A 85 5.27 6.93 11.23
C ALA A 85 4.73 8.03 10.29
N GLY A 86 4.18 7.62 9.13
CA GLY A 86 3.52 8.54 8.20
C GLY A 86 2.22 9.11 8.75
N LEU A 87 1.38 8.25 9.34
CA LEU A 87 0.08 8.65 9.87
C LEU A 87 0.18 9.63 11.05
N TYR A 88 1.28 9.63 11.80
CA TYR A 88 1.52 10.65 12.84
C TYR A 88 1.66 12.09 12.30
N LYS A 89 1.83 12.24 10.98
CA LYS A 89 1.90 13.55 10.30
C LYS A 89 0.55 14.01 9.75
N ILE A 90 -0.51 13.22 9.94
CA ILE A 90 -1.83 13.46 9.35
C ILE A 90 -2.86 13.46 10.46
N GLU A 91 -3.71 14.49 10.48
CA GLU A 91 -4.83 14.63 11.43
C GLU A 91 -6.12 14.94 10.67
N ASN A 92 -7.21 14.26 11.05
CA ASN A 92 -8.57 14.55 10.57
C ASN A 92 -8.74 14.61 9.04
N GLU A 93 -7.97 13.82 8.31
CA GLU A 93 -8.08 13.68 6.85
C GLU A 93 -8.22 12.20 6.46
N ASP A 94 -8.88 11.96 5.33
CA ASP A 94 -8.79 10.65 4.68
C ASP A 94 -7.35 10.38 4.23
N VAL A 95 -6.93 9.14 4.37
CA VAL A 95 -5.59 8.70 3.96
C VAL A 95 -5.71 7.50 3.02
N LEU A 96 -5.11 7.63 1.84
CA LEU A 96 -4.82 6.53 0.95
C LEU A 96 -3.37 6.10 1.19
N TRP A 97 -3.10 4.79 1.26
CA TRP A 97 -1.70 4.33 1.22
C TRP A 97 -1.53 3.16 0.28
N LEU A 98 -0.30 2.99 -0.19
CA LEU A 98 0.07 1.90 -1.08
C LEU A 98 1.50 1.43 -0.83
N ASN A 99 1.75 0.17 -1.16
CA ASN A 99 3.08 -0.40 -1.17
C ASN A 99 3.90 0.20 -2.32
N GLY A 100 5.17 0.50 -2.08
CA GLY A 100 6.06 1.16 -3.05
C GLY A 100 6.51 0.27 -4.21
N ASP A 101 6.03 -0.95 -4.28
CA ASP A 101 6.34 -1.97 -5.29
C ASP A 101 5.13 -2.38 -6.13
N VAL A 102 3.97 -1.76 -5.92
CA VAL A 102 2.76 -2.01 -6.70
C VAL A 102 2.77 -1.20 -7.99
N VAL A 103 2.61 -1.88 -9.12
CA VAL A 103 2.35 -1.26 -10.43
C VAL A 103 0.88 -1.44 -10.77
N PHE A 104 0.20 -0.36 -11.13
CA PHE A 104 -1.23 -0.37 -11.40
C PHE A 104 -1.62 0.59 -12.53
N GLU A 105 -2.83 0.44 -13.07
CA GLU A 105 -3.45 1.40 -13.99
C GLU A 105 -4.05 2.58 -13.23
N MET A 106 -3.89 3.79 -13.78
CA MET A 106 -4.32 5.03 -13.14
C MET A 106 -5.84 5.05 -12.86
N GLU A 107 -6.62 4.42 -13.72
CA GLU A 107 -8.08 4.32 -13.68
C GLU A 107 -8.61 3.57 -12.45
N LEU A 108 -7.73 2.83 -11.75
CA LEU A 108 -8.05 2.20 -10.46
C LEU A 108 -8.25 3.24 -9.35
N LEU A 109 -7.45 4.31 -9.33
CA LEU A 109 -7.43 5.29 -8.23
C LEU A 109 -8.79 5.93 -7.93
N PRO A 110 -9.60 6.36 -8.92
CA PRO A 110 -10.93 6.90 -8.66
C PRO A 110 -11.85 5.98 -7.85
N GLN A 111 -11.73 4.66 -8.01
CA GLN A 111 -12.55 3.68 -7.28
C GLN A 111 -12.26 3.73 -5.78
N ILE A 112 -10.99 3.92 -5.41
CA ILE A 112 -10.52 3.99 -4.02
C ILE A 112 -10.74 5.39 -3.44
N ILE A 113 -10.34 6.43 -4.19
CA ILE A 113 -10.40 7.84 -3.74
C ILE A 113 -11.84 8.25 -3.44
N GLN A 114 -12.80 7.90 -4.30
CA GLN A 114 -14.20 8.29 -4.19
C GLN A 114 -15.00 7.42 -3.23
N SER A 115 -14.44 6.32 -2.71
CA SER A 115 -15.13 5.50 -1.72
C SER A 115 -15.54 6.36 -0.50
N PRO A 116 -16.82 6.34 -0.09
CA PRO A 116 -17.27 7.08 1.10
C PRO A 116 -16.89 6.39 2.42
N LYS A 117 -16.30 5.19 2.35
CA LYS A 117 -15.92 4.36 3.49
C LYS A 117 -14.43 4.01 3.42
N SER A 118 -13.88 3.57 4.55
CA SER A 118 -12.60 2.87 4.58
C SER A 118 -12.68 1.64 3.68
N CYS A 119 -11.65 1.41 2.85
CA CYS A 119 -11.68 0.34 1.87
C CYS A 119 -10.29 -0.20 1.56
N MET A 120 -10.27 -1.39 1.00
CA MET A 120 -9.08 -2.11 0.56
C MET A 120 -9.29 -2.57 -0.89
N ALA A 121 -8.34 -2.29 -1.76
CA ALA A 121 -8.32 -2.84 -3.11
C ALA A 121 -8.00 -4.33 -3.04
N VAL A 122 -8.79 -5.13 -3.74
CA VAL A 122 -8.70 -6.59 -3.74
C VAL A 122 -8.80 -7.13 -5.16
N ASN A 123 -8.15 -8.25 -5.41
CA ASN A 123 -8.28 -9.02 -6.65
C ASN A 123 -8.98 -10.35 -6.34
N SER A 124 -10.19 -10.53 -6.89
CA SER A 124 -10.98 -11.75 -6.71
C SER A 124 -10.61 -12.87 -7.72
N ASN A 125 -9.79 -12.57 -8.73
CA ASN A 125 -9.42 -13.54 -9.77
C ASN A 125 -8.23 -14.42 -9.40
N SER A 126 -7.44 -14.04 -8.40
CA SER A 126 -6.26 -14.81 -7.99
C SER A 126 -6.16 -14.91 -6.48
N VAL A 127 -5.53 -15.98 -6.01
CA VAL A 127 -5.16 -16.17 -4.60
C VAL A 127 -3.79 -16.86 -4.57
N GLY A 128 -2.73 -16.06 -4.46
CA GLY A 128 -1.37 -16.57 -4.29
C GLY A 128 -1.16 -17.23 -2.92
N GLU A 129 -0.22 -18.17 -2.81
CA GLU A 129 0.08 -18.84 -1.52
C GLU A 129 0.61 -17.86 -0.50
N GLU A 130 1.51 -16.96 -0.91
CA GLU A 130 2.19 -15.98 -0.05
C GLU A 130 1.42 -14.67 0.13
N GLU A 131 0.30 -14.48 -0.59
CA GLU A 131 -0.45 -13.24 -0.62
C GLU A 131 -1.33 -13.05 0.61
N ILE A 132 -1.70 -11.81 0.87
CA ILE A 132 -2.65 -11.44 1.92
C ILE A 132 -4.06 -11.73 1.40
N LYS A 133 -4.71 -12.70 1.99
CA LYS A 133 -6.04 -13.20 1.61
C LYS A 133 -7.13 -12.49 2.40
N TYR A 134 -8.33 -12.45 1.84
CA TYR A 134 -9.49 -11.88 2.54
C TYR A 134 -10.74 -12.74 2.36
N ASN A 135 -11.70 -12.56 3.27
CA ASN A 135 -13.09 -12.92 3.09
C ASN A 135 -14.00 -11.84 3.68
N VAL A 136 -15.31 -11.98 3.53
CA VAL A 136 -16.28 -10.96 3.90
C VAL A 136 -17.35 -11.50 4.84
N PHE A 137 -18.03 -10.59 5.53
CA PHE A 137 -19.30 -10.82 6.21
C PHE A 137 -20.46 -10.90 5.19
N ASP A 138 -21.65 -11.27 5.66
CA ASP A 138 -22.87 -11.31 4.84
C ASP A 138 -23.27 -9.94 4.29
N ASP A 139 -22.83 -8.85 4.93
CA ASP A 139 -23.06 -7.46 4.48
C ASP A 139 -22.03 -6.98 3.44
N GLY A 140 -21.08 -7.83 3.06
CA GLY A 140 -20.06 -7.56 2.06
C GLY A 140 -18.82 -6.82 2.58
N ASN A 141 -18.76 -6.38 3.84
CA ASN A 141 -17.54 -5.81 4.42
C ASN A 141 -16.50 -6.91 4.72
N ILE A 142 -15.22 -6.54 4.69
CA ILE A 142 -14.13 -7.49 4.99
C ILE A 142 -14.27 -7.99 6.43
N ARG A 143 -14.21 -9.31 6.57
CA ARG A 143 -14.28 -10.02 7.85
C ARG A 143 -12.91 -10.42 8.38
N TYR A 144 -12.10 -11.01 7.50
CA TYR A 144 -10.73 -11.43 7.82
C TYR A 144 -9.78 -11.00 6.72
N VAL A 145 -8.57 -10.61 7.11
CA VAL A 145 -7.48 -10.23 6.21
C VAL A 145 -6.15 -10.72 6.79
N SER A 146 -5.58 -11.76 6.20
CA SER A 146 -4.26 -12.30 6.56
C SER A 146 -3.80 -13.34 5.53
N LYS A 147 -2.57 -13.81 5.64
CA LYS A 147 -2.05 -14.92 4.80
C LYS A 147 -2.79 -16.25 5.01
N THR A 148 -3.42 -16.44 6.16
CA THR A 148 -4.01 -17.72 6.59
C THR A 148 -5.53 -17.79 6.44
N VAL A 149 -6.17 -16.78 5.83
CA VAL A 149 -7.63 -16.79 5.63
C VAL A 149 -8.05 -17.96 4.74
N TYR A 150 -9.01 -18.75 5.22
CA TYR A 150 -9.62 -19.85 4.47
C TYR A 150 -11.11 -20.01 4.86
N PRO A 151 -12.06 -20.17 3.91
CA PRO A 151 -11.83 -19.96 2.47
C PRO A 151 -11.52 -18.49 2.15
N ALA A 152 -10.65 -18.27 1.17
CA ALA A 152 -10.34 -16.95 0.64
C ALA A 152 -11.23 -16.61 -0.55
N LEU A 153 -11.68 -15.35 -0.65
CA LEU A 153 -12.41 -14.82 -1.82
C LEU A 153 -11.48 -14.16 -2.83
N GLY A 154 -10.24 -13.88 -2.46
CA GLY A 154 -9.25 -13.22 -3.26
C GLY A 154 -8.07 -12.75 -2.40
N GLU A 155 -7.28 -11.84 -2.94
CA GLU A 155 -6.09 -11.27 -2.29
C GLU A 155 -6.14 -9.74 -2.24
N ALA A 156 -5.50 -9.15 -1.22
CA ALA A 156 -5.27 -7.71 -1.13
C ALA A 156 -4.09 -7.32 -2.03
N VAL A 157 -4.16 -6.14 -2.66
CA VAL A 157 -3.16 -5.68 -3.63
C VAL A 157 -2.33 -4.49 -3.13
N GLY A 158 -2.23 -4.33 -1.83
CA GLY A 158 -1.39 -3.31 -1.21
C GLY A 158 -1.83 -1.86 -1.43
N ILE A 159 -3.10 -1.58 -1.81
CA ILE A 159 -3.67 -0.24 -1.96
C ILE A 159 -4.90 -0.12 -1.07
N ASN A 160 -4.92 0.86 -0.16
CA ASN A 160 -5.94 0.96 0.87
C ASN A 160 -6.31 2.42 1.16
N LYS A 161 -7.49 2.64 1.72
CA LYS A 161 -7.94 3.94 2.19
C LYS A 161 -8.59 3.83 3.56
N ILE A 162 -8.26 4.76 4.46
CA ILE A 162 -8.96 4.99 5.72
C ILE A 162 -9.58 6.39 5.68
N ILE A 163 -10.86 6.50 5.99
CA ILE A 163 -11.53 7.80 6.13
C ILE A 163 -11.14 8.49 7.44
N ALA A 164 -11.27 9.81 7.49
CA ALA A 164 -10.90 10.62 8.65
C ALA A 164 -11.55 10.14 9.96
N ALA A 165 -12.81 9.69 9.89
CA ALA A 165 -13.54 9.20 11.04
C ALA A 165 -12.90 7.94 11.68
N ASP A 166 -12.29 7.08 10.87
CA ASP A 166 -11.68 5.81 11.31
C ASP A 166 -10.18 5.95 11.65
N LEU A 167 -9.56 7.09 11.28
CA LEU A 167 -8.11 7.28 11.34
C LEU A 167 -7.55 7.13 12.76
N HIS A 168 -8.24 7.66 13.77
CA HIS A 168 -7.78 7.56 15.16
C HIS A 168 -7.75 6.12 15.66
N GLN A 169 -8.82 5.36 15.41
CA GLN A 169 -8.90 3.94 15.79
C GLN A 169 -7.83 3.12 15.06
N PHE A 170 -7.64 3.36 13.76
CA PHE A 170 -6.64 2.66 12.97
C PHE A 170 -5.21 2.93 13.46
N LYS A 171 -4.86 4.19 13.79
CA LYS A 171 -3.57 4.53 14.41
C LYS A 171 -3.35 3.77 15.72
N SER A 172 -4.35 3.75 16.60
CA SER A 172 -4.27 3.00 17.87
C SER A 172 -4.01 1.51 17.65
N ASN A 173 -4.59 0.91 16.60
CA ASN A 173 -4.36 -0.49 16.27
C ASN A 173 -2.97 -0.73 15.64
N LEU A 174 -2.45 0.20 14.86
CA LEU A 174 -1.05 0.16 14.39
C LEU A 174 -0.03 0.24 15.55
N GLU A 175 -0.34 1.00 16.59
CA GLU A 175 0.50 1.05 17.81
C GLU A 175 0.57 -0.30 18.51
N LYS A 176 -0.53 -1.07 18.57
CA LYS A 176 -0.61 -2.40 19.16
C LYS A 176 0.14 -3.48 18.36
N CYS A 177 0.39 -3.25 17.06
CA CYS A 177 1.14 -4.18 16.23
C CYS A 177 2.57 -4.37 16.74
N ASN A 178 3.10 -5.61 16.60
CA ASN A 178 4.51 -5.87 16.83
C ASN A 178 5.39 -5.24 15.74
N ASN A 179 6.68 -5.16 16.00
CA ASN A 179 7.63 -4.56 15.05
C ASN A 179 7.66 -5.27 13.70
N GLN A 180 7.45 -6.58 13.66
CA GLN A 180 7.48 -7.40 12.44
C GLN A 180 6.11 -7.58 11.78
N ASP A 181 5.05 -7.00 12.34
CA ASP A 181 3.72 -7.10 11.74
C ASP A 181 3.61 -6.21 10.49
N TYR A 182 2.91 -6.72 9.50
CA TYR A 182 2.45 -5.93 8.37
C TYR A 182 1.28 -5.03 8.77
N PHE A 183 0.96 -4.01 7.99
CA PHE A 183 -0.16 -3.10 8.31
C PHE A 183 -1.53 -3.82 8.26
N GLU A 184 -1.63 -4.92 7.55
CA GLU A 184 -2.83 -5.75 7.51
C GLU A 184 -3.22 -6.28 8.89
N LYS A 185 -2.25 -6.48 9.78
CA LYS A 185 -2.53 -6.82 11.18
C LYS A 185 -3.33 -5.72 11.89
N ALA A 186 -3.04 -4.47 11.61
CA ALA A 186 -3.83 -3.35 12.15
C ALA A 186 -5.23 -3.27 11.51
N LEU A 187 -5.37 -3.61 10.22
CA LEU A 187 -6.69 -3.75 9.58
C LEU A 187 -7.50 -4.87 10.24
N GLU A 188 -6.88 -6.03 10.49
CA GLU A 188 -7.52 -7.14 11.20
C GLU A 188 -8.01 -6.72 12.60
N LEU A 189 -7.15 -6.07 13.39
CA LEU A 189 -7.51 -5.54 14.72
C LEU A 189 -8.65 -4.51 14.62
N SER A 190 -8.61 -3.64 13.61
CA SER A 190 -9.64 -2.61 13.42
C SER A 190 -11.00 -3.22 13.06
N ILE A 191 -11.02 -4.27 12.25
CA ILE A 191 -12.23 -5.03 11.94
C ILE A 191 -12.78 -5.69 13.21
N GLN A 192 -11.92 -6.29 14.03
CA GLN A 192 -12.30 -6.88 15.32
C GLN A 192 -12.88 -5.83 16.29
N ASP A 193 -12.38 -4.61 16.24
CA ASP A 193 -12.88 -3.46 17.01
C ASP A 193 -14.11 -2.78 16.37
N GLY A 194 -14.72 -3.39 15.34
CA GLY A 194 -15.98 -2.97 14.71
C GLY A 194 -15.83 -1.99 13.53
N MET A 195 -14.63 -1.76 13.01
CA MET A 195 -14.44 -0.95 11.82
C MET A 195 -14.94 -1.68 10.57
N ASN A 196 -15.72 -1.00 9.75
CA ASN A 196 -16.19 -1.53 8.47
C ASN A 196 -15.23 -1.15 7.35
N ILE A 197 -14.61 -2.15 6.72
CA ILE A 197 -13.70 -1.98 5.59
C ILE A 197 -14.34 -2.62 4.35
N MET A 198 -14.54 -1.83 3.30
CA MET A 198 -15.16 -2.30 2.07
C MET A 198 -14.10 -2.88 1.11
N PRO A 199 -14.28 -4.09 0.56
CA PRO A 199 -13.44 -4.55 -0.53
C PRO A 199 -13.81 -3.79 -1.81
N ILE A 200 -12.82 -3.26 -2.52
CA ILE A 200 -12.97 -2.70 -3.87
C ILE A 200 -12.30 -3.65 -4.83
N ASP A 201 -13.10 -4.44 -5.54
CA ASP A 201 -12.58 -5.40 -6.51
C ASP A 201 -12.03 -4.69 -7.75
N ILE A 202 -10.73 -4.89 -7.98
CA ILE A 202 -9.99 -4.23 -9.06
C ILE A 202 -9.63 -5.21 -10.19
N ASN A 203 -10.24 -6.37 -10.26
CA ASN A 203 -9.88 -7.46 -11.18
C ASN A 203 -9.88 -7.08 -12.67
N LYS A 204 -10.56 -6.00 -13.04
CA LYS A 204 -10.61 -5.44 -14.40
C LYS A 204 -9.44 -4.49 -14.74
N TYR A 205 -8.61 -4.16 -13.75
CA TYR A 205 -7.45 -3.28 -13.93
C TYR A 205 -6.16 -4.06 -13.78
N LEU A 206 -5.14 -3.63 -14.50
CA LEU A 206 -3.79 -4.09 -14.22
C LEU A 206 -3.36 -3.59 -12.85
N CYS A 207 -3.04 -4.52 -11.95
CA CYS A 207 -2.46 -4.22 -10.64
C CYS A 207 -1.62 -5.42 -10.19
N MET A 208 -0.34 -5.20 -9.89
CA MET A 208 0.60 -6.27 -9.53
C MET A 208 1.70 -5.74 -8.62
N GLU A 209 2.03 -6.48 -7.57
CA GLU A 209 3.26 -6.30 -6.81
C GLU A 209 4.45 -6.88 -7.56
N ILE A 210 5.59 -6.20 -7.50
CA ILE A 210 6.82 -6.62 -8.19
C ILE A 210 7.79 -7.17 -7.17
N ASP A 211 7.68 -8.43 -6.82
CA ASP A 211 8.57 -9.08 -5.85
C ASP A 211 9.80 -9.73 -6.50
N PHE A 212 9.63 -10.31 -7.67
CA PHE A 212 10.65 -11.05 -8.39
C PHE A 212 10.90 -10.49 -9.80
N LEU A 213 12.02 -10.89 -10.40
CA LEU A 213 12.33 -10.51 -11.79
C LEU A 213 11.27 -11.00 -12.80
N ASP A 214 10.58 -12.08 -12.49
CA ASP A 214 9.53 -12.60 -13.39
C ASP A 214 8.27 -11.74 -13.33
N ASP A 215 7.92 -11.17 -12.17
CA ASP A 215 6.85 -10.17 -12.05
C ASP A 215 7.17 -8.94 -12.90
N LEU A 216 8.42 -8.46 -12.81
CA LEU A 216 8.88 -7.33 -13.63
C LEU A 216 8.80 -7.63 -15.13
N LYS A 217 9.14 -8.85 -15.56
CA LYS A 217 8.99 -9.26 -16.96
C LYS A 217 7.52 -9.34 -17.37
N GLN A 218 6.66 -9.85 -16.49
CA GLN A 218 5.23 -9.99 -16.73
C GLN A 218 4.56 -8.63 -16.89
N ILE A 219 4.79 -7.70 -15.94
CA ILE A 219 4.21 -6.36 -15.99
C ILE A 219 4.70 -5.58 -17.23
N ASN A 220 5.99 -5.70 -17.57
CA ASN A 220 6.56 -5.04 -18.75
C ASN A 220 6.02 -5.55 -20.11
N LYS A 221 5.33 -6.67 -20.16
CA LYS A 221 4.61 -7.13 -21.36
C LYS A 221 3.24 -6.48 -21.48
N GLN A 222 2.68 -5.99 -20.39
CA GLN A 222 1.34 -5.42 -20.33
C GLN A 222 1.35 -3.87 -20.38
N LEU A 223 2.49 -3.25 -20.03
CA LEU A 223 2.76 -1.83 -20.22
C LEU A 223 3.28 -1.54 -21.65
#